data_a266a113342fb39ab0f7733f912d7db4
#
_entry.id   a266a113342fb39ab0f7733f912d7db4
#
_cell.length_a   1.000
_cell.length_b   1.000
_cell.length_c   1.000
_cell.angle_alpha   90.00
_cell.angle_beta   90.00
_cell.angle_gamma   90.00
#
_symmetry.space_group_name_H-M   'P 1'
#
loop_
_entity.id
_entity.type
_entity.pdbx_description
1 polymer ?
#
loop_
_entity_poly.entity_id
_entity_poly.type
_entity_poly.pdbx_seq_one_letter_code
_entity_poly.pdbx_strand_id
1 'polypeptide(L)' 'MISREQLIDDYLDFVNNYLSVSLFAEHRGLTEGQAGLLLDIAKMVFNSPHPEA' A
#
# COMPACT_ATOMS: atom_id res chain seq x y z
N MET A 1 0.10 8.04 12.48
CA MET A 1 -1.08 7.60 11.72
C MET A 1 -0.85 7.81 10.25
N ILE A 2 -1.29 6.85 9.46
CA ILE A 2 -1.05 6.89 8.02
C ILE A 2 -2.24 7.58 7.34
N SER A 3 -1.94 8.48 6.44
CA SER A 3 -2.99 9.20 5.74
C SER A 3 -3.40 8.45 4.48
N ARG A 4 -4.52 8.87 3.90
CA ARG A 4 -4.97 8.28 2.66
C ARG A 4 -3.95 8.50 1.54
N GLU A 5 -3.37 9.68 1.51
CA GLU A 5 -2.33 9.99 0.52
C GLU A 5 -1.12 9.10 0.70
N GLN A 6 -0.75 8.85 1.94
CA GLN A 6 0.39 7.98 2.23
C GLN A 6 0.12 6.56 1.76
N LEU A 7 -1.09 6.07 1.98
CA LEU A 7 -1.48 4.73 1.52
C LEU A 7 -1.38 4.63 0.01
N ILE A 8 -1.88 5.63 -0.68
CA ILE A 8 -1.85 5.64 -2.14
C ILE A 8 -0.41 5.70 -2.64
N ASP A 9 0.41 6.54 -2.01
CA ASP A 9 1.82 6.64 -2.37
C ASP A 9 2.52 5.31 -2.19
N ASP A 10 2.26 4.63 -1.07
CA ASP A 10 2.87 3.33 -0.80
C ASP A 10 2.43 2.30 -1.82
N TYR A 11 1.16 2.32 -2.18
CA TYR A 11 0.63 1.38 -3.16
C TYR A 11 1.29 1.61 -4.54
N LEU A 12 1.39 2.87 -4.95
CA LEU A 12 1.99 3.20 -6.23
C LEU A 12 3.47 2.85 -6.24
N ASP A 13 4.15 3.10 -5.13
CA ASP A 13 5.54 2.74 -4.99
C ASP A 13 5.72 1.24 -5.17
N PHE A 14 4.85 0.47 -4.52
CA PHE A 14 4.90 -0.99 -4.63
C PHE A 14 4.71 -1.42 -6.09
N VAL A 15 3.69 -0.89 -6.74
CA VAL A 15 3.35 -1.30 -8.10
C VAL A 15 4.48 -0.97 -9.07
N ASN A 16 5.14 0.18 -8.87
CA ASN A 16 6.14 0.66 -9.82
C ASN A 16 7.53 0.15 -9.54
N ASN A 17 7.85 -0.19 -8.30
CA ASN A 17 9.24 -0.44 -7.92
C ASN A 17 9.51 -1.82 -7.33
N TYR A 18 8.49 -2.58 -6.99
CA TYR A 18 8.68 -3.85 -6.31
C TYR A 18 8.02 -4.98 -7.09
N LEU A 19 8.71 -6.13 -7.12
CA LEU A 19 8.18 -7.29 -7.81
C LEU A 19 7.36 -8.18 -6.89
N SER A 20 7.50 -8.01 -5.59
CA SER A 20 6.79 -8.89 -4.65
C SER A 20 6.55 -8.16 -3.34
N VAL A 21 5.55 -8.63 -2.61
CA VAL A 21 5.24 -8.11 -1.29
C VAL A 21 6.41 -8.34 -0.34
N SER A 22 7.12 -9.44 -0.53
CA SER A 22 8.24 -9.79 0.31
C SER A 22 9.33 -8.71 0.26
N LEU A 23 9.66 -8.27 -0.95
CA LEU A 23 10.67 -7.23 -1.13
C LEU A 23 10.21 -5.90 -0.56
N PHE A 24 8.95 -5.58 -0.78
CA PHE A 24 8.38 -4.35 -0.25
C PHE A 24 8.42 -4.34 1.27
N ALA A 25 8.04 -5.46 1.87
CA ALA A 25 8.03 -5.59 3.32
C ALA A 25 9.42 -5.42 3.90
N GLU A 26 10.39 -6.08 3.27
CA GLU A 26 11.77 -6.01 3.73
C GLU A 26 12.29 -4.58 3.68
N HIS A 27 12.02 -3.89 2.60
CA HIS A 27 12.49 -2.51 2.42
C HIS A 27 11.86 -1.58 3.46
N ARG A 28 10.61 -1.82 3.81
CA ARG A 28 9.89 -0.97 4.74
C ARG A 28 10.02 -1.42 6.19
N GLY A 29 10.72 -2.52 6.44
CA GLY A 29 10.86 -3.04 7.79
C GLY A 29 9.61 -3.65 8.35
N LEU A 30 8.77 -4.23 7.48
CA LEU A 30 7.51 -4.86 7.86
C LEU A 30 7.59 -6.35 7.66
N THR A 31 6.71 -7.09 8.31
CA THR A 31 6.54 -8.50 7.97
C THR A 31 5.72 -8.58 6.68
N GLU A 32 5.79 -9.74 6.02
CA GLU A 32 5.00 -9.94 4.82
C GLU A 32 3.52 -9.77 5.10
N GLY A 33 3.06 -10.28 6.24
CA GLY A 33 1.66 -10.16 6.60
C GLY A 33 1.25 -8.70 6.76
N GLN A 34 2.10 -7.93 7.44
CA GLN A 34 1.82 -6.51 7.63
C GLN A 34 1.81 -5.75 6.31
N ALA A 35 2.78 -6.05 5.46
CA ALA A 35 2.87 -5.38 4.17
C ALA A 35 1.69 -5.74 3.28
N GLY A 36 1.31 -7.02 3.27
CA GLY A 36 0.16 -7.45 2.49
C GLY A 36 -1.11 -6.75 2.92
N LEU A 37 -1.31 -6.66 4.24
CA LEU A 37 -2.48 -5.99 4.76
C LEU A 37 -2.48 -4.51 4.41
N LEU A 38 -1.33 -3.87 4.55
CA LEU A 38 -1.20 -2.46 4.20
C LEU A 38 -1.54 -2.23 2.73
N LEU A 39 -1.01 -3.08 1.86
CA LEU A 39 -1.24 -2.94 0.43
C LEU A 39 -2.69 -3.24 0.04
N ASP A 40 -3.33 -4.19 0.74
CA ASP A 40 -4.74 -4.47 0.51
C ASP A 40 -5.58 -3.24 0.83
N ILE A 41 -5.31 -2.62 1.97
CA ILE A 41 -6.04 -1.43 2.37
C ILE A 41 -5.78 -0.30 1.39
N ALA A 42 -4.53 -0.13 1.00
CA ALA A 42 -4.15 0.92 0.06
C ALA A 42 -4.83 0.73 -1.28
N LYS A 43 -4.90 -0.52 -1.73
CA LYS A 43 -5.56 -0.84 -2.99
C LYS A 43 -7.04 -0.49 -2.94
N MET A 44 -7.67 -0.82 -1.82
CA MET A 44 -9.08 -0.50 -1.64
C MET A 44 -9.31 1.00 -1.69
N VAL A 45 -8.47 1.74 -1.02
CA VAL A 45 -8.58 3.20 -1.00
C VAL A 45 -8.34 3.76 -2.40
N PHE A 46 -7.35 3.25 -3.09
CA PHE A 46 -7.01 3.72 -4.43
C PHE A 46 -8.13 3.48 -5.42
N ASN A 47 -8.78 2.33 -5.33
CA ASN A 47 -9.83 1.94 -6.28
C ASN A 47 -11.21 2.40 -5.86
N SER A 48 -11.35 2.88 -4.66
CA SER A 48 -12.66 3.25 -4.13
C SER A 48 -13.12 4.57 -4.73
N PRO A 49 -14.37 4.68 -5.18
CA PRO A 49 -14.88 5.97 -5.63
C PRO A 49 -14.98 6.91 -4.44
N HIS A 50 -14.83 8.19 -4.71
CA HIS A 50 -14.91 9.18 -3.65
C HIS A 50 -16.34 9.33 -3.19
N PRO A 51 -16.60 9.04 -1.93
CA PRO A 51 -17.98 9.08 -1.45
C PRO A 51 -18.55 10.49 -1.44
N GLU A 52 -17.71 11.45 -1.19
CA GLU A 52 -18.21 12.82 -1.12
C GLU A 52 -18.11 13.51 -2.45
N ALA A 53 -17.64 12.80 -3.38
CA ALA A 53 -17.38 13.40 -4.70
C ALA A 53 -18.38 14.46 -4.99
#